data_9d0baca28b229724fe25cbf30e2e3fdd
#
_entry.id   9d0baca28b229724fe25cbf30e2e3fdd
#
_cell.length_a   1.000
_cell.length_b   1.000
_cell.length_c   1.000
_cell.angle_alpha   90.00
_cell.angle_beta   90.00
_cell.angle_gamma   90.00
#
_symmetry.space_group_name_H-M   'P 1'
#
loop_
_entity.id
_entity.type
_entity.pdbx_description
1 polymer ?
#
loop_
_entity_poly.entity_id
_entity_poly.type
_entity_poly.pdbx_seq_one_letter_code
_entity_poly.pdbx_strand_id
1 'polypeptide(L)'
;KKIIPTSMEFVDIAGLVAGASQGEGLGNQFLAHVRETQALAHVVRCFEDDNVVHVSGKVSPADDIEIINTELALADLDTMEKVHDRVSRVASSGDKEAKASLVLLDKVKVALEAGDPVRSVEFTEEEHAALHEFHFITAKPILYIANVAEDGLENNPLVEVVRGIAATEGAEVVVVSNKIESDIAELEDEERAEFLQELGLSEPGLNRVIRAGYKLLGLHQYFTAGPQEVRSWTVPIGAKAPQAA
;
A
#
# COMPACT_ATOMS: atom_id res chain seq x y z
N LYS A 1 33.60 8.12 -11.03
CA LYS A 1 33.09 7.16 -10.03
C LYS A 1 31.70 6.73 -10.46
N LYS A 2 31.40 5.44 -10.37
CA LYS A 2 30.06 4.92 -10.63
C LYS A 2 29.16 5.22 -9.43
N ILE A 3 27.97 5.79 -9.67
CA ILE A 3 26.94 6.00 -8.65
C ILE A 3 25.88 4.92 -8.85
N ILE A 4 25.59 4.16 -7.79
CA ILE A 4 24.61 3.08 -7.83
C ILE A 4 23.52 3.42 -6.80
N PRO A 5 22.33 3.83 -7.27
CA PRO A 5 21.19 4.08 -6.39
C PRO A 5 20.62 2.76 -5.84
N THR A 6 19.92 2.83 -4.75
CA THR A 6 18.96 1.80 -4.35
C THR A 6 17.62 2.07 -5.04
N SER A 7 16.77 1.06 -5.11
CA SER A 7 15.44 1.16 -5.72
C SER A 7 14.36 0.60 -4.79
N MET A 8 13.17 1.14 -4.94
CA MET A 8 11.92 0.57 -4.46
C MET A 8 11.12 0.16 -5.68
N GLU A 9 10.54 -1.01 -5.66
CA GLU A 9 9.73 -1.51 -6.75
C GLU A 9 8.25 -1.22 -6.48
N PHE A 10 7.60 -0.54 -7.41
CA PHE A 10 6.16 -0.41 -7.46
C PHE A 10 5.64 -1.34 -8.53
N VAL A 11 4.80 -2.30 -8.13
CA VAL A 11 4.19 -3.26 -9.04
C VAL A 11 2.80 -2.77 -9.40
N ASP A 12 2.58 -2.45 -10.68
CA ASP A 12 1.25 -2.15 -11.17
C ASP A 12 0.44 -3.45 -11.23
N ILE A 13 -0.69 -3.43 -10.55
CA ILE A 13 -1.59 -4.57 -10.46
C ILE A 13 -2.89 -4.15 -11.14
N ALA A 14 -3.31 -4.88 -12.18
CA ALA A 14 -4.54 -4.61 -12.92
C ALA A 14 -5.71 -4.34 -11.96
N GLY A 15 -6.51 -3.29 -12.24
CA GLY A 15 -7.48 -2.74 -11.31
C GLY A 15 -8.42 -3.79 -10.70
N LEU A 16 -8.56 -3.73 -9.39
CA LEU A 16 -9.54 -4.51 -8.65
C LEU A 16 -10.93 -3.93 -8.93
N VAL A 17 -11.85 -4.78 -9.34
CA VAL A 17 -13.26 -4.43 -9.53
C VAL A 17 -14.13 -5.24 -8.59
N ALA A 18 -15.32 -4.74 -8.30
CA ALA A 18 -16.29 -5.46 -7.48
C ALA A 18 -16.52 -6.89 -8.00
N GLY A 19 -16.49 -7.88 -7.11
CA GLY A 19 -16.63 -9.30 -7.43
C GLY A 19 -15.33 -10.01 -7.83
N ALA A 20 -14.17 -9.35 -7.76
CA ALA A 20 -12.89 -9.95 -8.11
C ALA A 20 -12.46 -11.08 -7.16
N SER A 21 -12.86 -11.01 -5.89
CA SER A 21 -12.61 -12.06 -4.89
C SER A 21 -13.38 -13.36 -5.16
N GLN A 22 -14.49 -13.29 -5.89
CA GLN A 22 -15.35 -14.44 -6.22
C GLN A 22 -15.11 -15.01 -7.62
N GLY A 23 -14.26 -14.34 -8.44
CA GLY A 23 -14.02 -14.72 -9.84
C GLY A 23 -12.99 -15.85 -10.01
N GLU A 24 -13.32 -16.81 -10.88
CA GLU A 24 -12.31 -17.78 -11.38
C GLU A 24 -11.38 -17.06 -12.37
N GLY A 25 -10.06 -17.11 -12.15
CA GLY A 25 -9.06 -16.66 -13.13
C GLY A 25 -8.31 -15.38 -12.75
N LEU A 26 -8.57 -14.25 -13.42
CA LEU A 26 -7.76 -13.02 -13.28
C LEU A 26 -7.76 -12.43 -11.87
N GLY A 27 -8.87 -12.50 -11.13
CA GLY A 27 -8.96 -12.01 -9.75
C GLY A 27 -8.02 -12.78 -8.80
N ASN A 28 -7.91 -14.09 -8.93
CA ASN A 28 -7.01 -14.91 -8.09
C ASN A 28 -5.54 -14.65 -8.40
N GLN A 29 -5.16 -14.39 -9.66
CA GLN A 29 -3.80 -14.02 -10.02
C GLN A 29 -3.45 -12.62 -9.49
N PHE A 30 -4.37 -11.68 -9.57
CA PHE A 30 -4.26 -10.38 -8.96
C PHE A 30 -3.96 -10.47 -7.46
N LEU A 31 -4.80 -11.18 -6.72
CA LEU A 31 -4.63 -11.35 -5.27
C LEU A 31 -3.33 -12.07 -4.89
N ALA A 32 -2.83 -12.97 -5.74
CA ALA A 32 -1.53 -13.61 -5.54
C ALA A 32 -0.38 -12.59 -5.59
N HIS A 33 -0.38 -11.70 -6.60
CA HIS A 33 0.63 -10.64 -6.71
C HIS A 33 0.54 -9.65 -5.53
N VAL A 34 -0.69 -9.28 -5.11
CA VAL A 34 -0.87 -8.44 -3.92
C VAL A 34 -0.28 -9.10 -2.67
N ARG A 35 -0.42 -10.42 -2.52
CA ARG A 35 0.16 -11.14 -1.37
C ARG A 35 1.68 -11.11 -1.32
N GLU A 36 2.37 -11.00 -2.45
CA GLU A 36 3.83 -10.94 -2.52
C GLU A 36 4.41 -9.57 -2.16
N THR A 37 3.62 -8.50 -2.18
CA THR A 37 4.08 -7.15 -1.83
C THR A 37 4.20 -6.96 -0.32
N GLN A 38 5.01 -5.99 0.13
CA GLN A 38 5.17 -5.66 1.55
C GLN A 38 4.18 -4.58 2.04
N ALA A 39 3.68 -3.76 1.13
CA ALA A 39 2.72 -2.68 1.42
C ALA A 39 1.79 -2.47 0.23
N LEU A 40 0.72 -1.72 0.43
CA LEU A 40 -0.23 -1.35 -0.59
C LEU A 40 -0.18 0.15 -0.86
N ALA A 41 -0.21 0.54 -2.14
CA ALA A 41 -0.43 1.91 -2.57
C ALA A 41 -1.80 1.97 -3.29
N HIS A 42 -2.78 2.56 -2.64
CA HIS A 42 -4.13 2.69 -3.17
C HIS A 42 -4.28 4.02 -3.89
N VAL A 43 -4.32 3.99 -5.21
CA VAL A 43 -4.54 5.18 -6.05
C VAL A 43 -6.04 5.45 -6.11
N VAL A 44 -6.43 6.63 -5.61
CA VAL A 44 -7.84 7.05 -5.50
C VAL A 44 -8.07 8.24 -6.42
N ARG A 45 -9.10 8.16 -7.26
CA ARG A 45 -9.48 9.26 -8.15
C ARG A 45 -10.17 10.37 -7.37
N CYS A 46 -9.58 11.57 -7.39
CA CYS A 46 -10.07 12.78 -6.72
C CYS A 46 -10.27 13.94 -7.70
N PHE A 47 -10.76 13.67 -8.91
CA PHE A 47 -11.06 14.66 -9.94
C PHE A 47 -12.23 14.22 -10.80
N GLU A 48 -12.96 15.18 -11.36
CA GLU A 48 -14.00 14.95 -12.35
C GLU A 48 -13.45 15.27 -13.74
N ASP A 49 -13.74 14.41 -14.72
CA ASP A 49 -13.39 14.60 -16.13
C ASP A 49 -14.37 13.79 -16.98
N ASP A 50 -15.13 14.49 -17.84
CA ASP A 50 -16.14 13.91 -18.70
C ASP A 50 -15.56 12.94 -19.74
N ASN A 51 -14.27 13.06 -20.06
CA ASN A 51 -13.58 12.19 -21.01
C ASN A 51 -13.06 10.90 -20.36
N VAL A 52 -13.04 10.83 -19.04
CA VAL A 52 -12.57 9.66 -18.27
C VAL A 52 -13.78 9.00 -17.61
N VAL A 53 -14.25 7.89 -18.21
CA VAL A 53 -15.39 7.14 -17.68
C VAL A 53 -15.07 6.59 -16.29
N HIS A 54 -16.00 6.78 -15.33
CA HIS A 54 -15.94 6.12 -14.03
C HIS A 54 -16.81 4.86 -14.04
N VAL A 55 -16.35 3.77 -13.45
CA VAL A 55 -17.07 2.47 -13.47
C VAL A 55 -18.47 2.59 -12.84
N SER A 56 -18.61 3.36 -11.75
CA SER A 56 -19.90 3.61 -11.09
C SER A 56 -20.70 4.79 -11.69
N GLY A 57 -20.15 5.47 -12.70
CA GLY A 57 -20.78 6.66 -13.31
C GLY A 57 -20.68 7.94 -12.49
N LYS A 58 -20.10 7.90 -11.28
CA LYS A 58 -19.88 9.05 -10.38
C LYS A 58 -18.55 8.89 -9.66
N VAL A 59 -17.80 9.97 -9.57
CA VAL A 59 -16.57 9.98 -8.75
C VAL A 59 -16.92 10.07 -7.26
N SER A 60 -16.58 9.06 -6.50
CA SER A 60 -16.80 8.98 -5.05
C SER A 60 -15.62 8.27 -4.38
N PRO A 61 -14.61 9.01 -3.91
CA PRO A 61 -13.46 8.42 -3.25
C PRO A 61 -13.82 7.46 -2.10
N ALA A 62 -14.87 7.78 -1.33
CA ALA A 62 -15.31 6.94 -0.23
C ALA A 62 -15.82 5.58 -0.73
N ASP A 63 -16.72 5.58 -1.74
CA ASP A 63 -17.29 4.36 -2.30
C ASP A 63 -16.19 3.52 -2.99
N ASP A 64 -15.26 4.17 -3.70
CA ASP A 64 -14.16 3.49 -4.38
C ASP A 64 -13.22 2.79 -3.38
N ILE A 65 -12.88 3.47 -2.27
CA ILE A 65 -12.08 2.89 -1.19
C ILE A 65 -12.82 1.74 -0.51
N GLU A 66 -14.11 1.90 -0.21
CA GLU A 66 -14.93 0.87 0.43
C GLU A 66 -15.04 -0.39 -0.43
N ILE A 67 -15.25 -0.25 -1.74
CA ILE A 67 -15.30 -1.39 -2.67
C ILE A 67 -13.99 -2.17 -2.63
N ILE A 68 -12.85 -1.51 -2.74
CA ILE A 68 -11.53 -2.17 -2.72
C ILE A 68 -11.28 -2.82 -1.35
N ASN A 69 -11.53 -2.11 -0.25
CA ASN A 69 -11.34 -2.67 1.09
C ASN A 69 -12.22 -3.91 1.31
N THR A 70 -13.46 -3.89 0.84
CA THR A 70 -14.38 -5.04 0.92
C THR A 70 -13.84 -6.24 0.14
N GLU A 71 -13.37 -6.05 -1.10
CA GLU A 71 -12.81 -7.14 -1.90
C GLU A 71 -11.55 -7.76 -1.27
N LEU A 72 -10.68 -6.92 -0.69
CA LEU A 72 -9.50 -7.40 0.02
C LEU A 72 -9.87 -8.14 1.31
N ALA A 73 -10.86 -7.66 2.06
CA ALA A 73 -11.36 -8.33 3.27
C ALA A 73 -12.00 -9.69 2.96
N LEU A 74 -12.79 -9.79 1.89
CA LEU A 74 -13.37 -11.06 1.43
C LEU A 74 -12.29 -12.07 1.02
N ALA A 75 -11.23 -11.61 0.34
CA ALA A 75 -10.09 -12.46 -0.01
C ALA A 75 -9.32 -12.97 1.22
N ASP A 76 -9.21 -12.13 2.24
CA ASP A 76 -8.58 -12.51 3.51
C ASP A 76 -9.49 -13.42 4.35
N LEU A 77 -10.80 -13.25 4.29
CA LEU A 77 -11.75 -14.14 4.96
C LEU A 77 -11.65 -15.57 4.42
N ASP A 78 -11.58 -15.74 3.09
CA ASP A 78 -11.34 -17.06 2.45
C ASP A 78 -10.00 -17.67 2.87
N THR A 79 -8.96 -16.85 2.97
CA THR A 79 -7.64 -17.28 3.45
C THR A 79 -7.70 -17.69 4.93
N MET A 80 -8.35 -16.88 5.75
CA MET A 80 -8.51 -17.11 7.18
C MET A 80 -9.23 -18.42 7.46
N GLU A 81 -10.32 -18.74 6.77
CA GLU A 81 -11.06 -20.00 6.94
C GLU A 81 -10.15 -21.22 6.64
N LYS A 82 -9.42 -21.18 5.54
CA LYS A 82 -8.49 -22.27 5.16
C LYS A 82 -7.36 -22.44 6.17
N VAL A 83 -6.80 -21.35 6.66
CA VAL A 83 -5.72 -21.36 7.66
C VAL A 83 -6.26 -21.86 9.00
N HIS A 84 -7.41 -21.35 9.43
CA HIS A 84 -8.05 -21.75 10.68
C HIS A 84 -8.33 -23.27 10.72
N ASP A 85 -8.89 -23.84 9.65
CA ASP A 85 -9.13 -25.28 9.55
C ASP A 85 -7.83 -26.10 9.64
N ARG A 86 -6.76 -25.64 9.00
CA ARG A 86 -5.46 -26.29 9.06
C ARG A 86 -4.87 -26.26 10.46
N VAL A 87 -4.87 -25.07 11.09
CA VAL A 87 -4.30 -24.85 12.41
C VAL A 87 -5.11 -25.60 13.49
N SER A 88 -6.45 -25.64 13.37
CA SER A 88 -7.34 -26.37 14.30
C SER A 88 -7.01 -27.84 14.37
N ARG A 89 -6.68 -28.47 13.24
CA ARG A 89 -6.28 -29.90 13.21
C ARG A 89 -4.99 -30.13 13.99
N VAL A 90 -4.00 -29.22 13.85
CA VAL A 90 -2.74 -29.31 14.59
C VAL A 90 -2.96 -29.04 16.08
N ALA A 91 -3.74 -28.03 16.43
CA ALA A 91 -4.07 -27.69 17.82
C ALA A 91 -4.78 -28.82 18.56
N SER A 92 -5.60 -29.63 17.86
CA SER A 92 -6.30 -30.79 18.39
C SER A 92 -5.33 -31.89 18.86
N SER A 93 -4.11 -31.94 18.34
CA SER A 93 -3.06 -32.88 18.80
C SER A 93 -2.35 -32.41 20.08
N GLY A 94 -2.72 -31.23 20.62
CA GLY A 94 -2.16 -30.71 21.87
C GLY A 94 -1.05 -29.68 21.68
N ASP A 95 -0.72 -29.32 20.41
CA ASP A 95 0.32 -28.35 20.09
C ASP A 95 0.00 -26.98 20.66
N LYS A 96 0.95 -26.38 21.41
CA LYS A 96 0.74 -25.12 22.11
C LYS A 96 0.83 -23.90 21.17
N GLU A 97 1.69 -23.94 20.18
CA GLU A 97 1.86 -22.85 19.20
C GLU A 97 0.63 -22.76 18.30
N ALA A 98 0.12 -23.91 17.86
CA ALA A 98 -1.11 -23.97 17.09
C ALA A 98 -2.33 -23.46 17.89
N LYS A 99 -2.39 -23.71 19.20
CA LYS A 99 -3.46 -23.14 20.06
C LYS A 99 -3.35 -21.62 20.20
N ALA A 100 -2.14 -21.08 20.33
CA ALA A 100 -1.92 -19.62 20.34
C ALA A 100 -2.31 -19.00 19.00
N SER A 101 -1.94 -19.64 17.90
CA SER A 101 -2.32 -19.21 16.55
C SER A 101 -3.84 -19.19 16.33
N LEU A 102 -4.59 -20.15 16.93
CA LEU A 102 -6.06 -20.13 16.85
C LEU A 102 -6.66 -18.88 17.53
N VAL A 103 -6.17 -18.54 18.72
CA VAL A 103 -6.64 -17.33 19.43
C VAL A 103 -6.38 -16.08 18.59
N LEU A 104 -5.23 -16.03 17.91
CA LEU A 104 -4.89 -14.94 16.99
C LEU A 104 -5.83 -14.91 15.77
N LEU A 105 -6.08 -16.06 15.16
CA LEU A 105 -6.98 -16.19 14.01
C LEU A 105 -8.43 -15.83 14.37
N ASP A 106 -8.88 -16.13 15.60
CA ASP A 106 -10.20 -15.72 16.08
C ASP A 106 -10.33 -14.19 16.18
N LYS A 107 -9.28 -13.48 16.63
CA LYS A 107 -9.25 -12.00 16.58
C LYS A 107 -9.35 -11.47 15.15
N VAL A 108 -8.57 -12.05 14.23
CA VAL A 108 -8.59 -11.70 12.81
C VAL A 108 -9.98 -11.93 12.20
N LYS A 109 -10.60 -13.07 12.51
CA LYS A 109 -11.93 -13.42 12.03
C LYS A 109 -12.97 -12.37 12.41
N VAL A 110 -13.00 -11.97 13.68
CA VAL A 110 -13.96 -10.97 14.18
C VAL A 110 -13.83 -9.64 13.41
N ALA A 111 -12.61 -9.18 13.16
CA ALA A 111 -12.39 -7.95 12.41
C ALA A 111 -12.87 -8.08 10.95
N LEU A 112 -12.47 -9.16 10.27
CA LEU A 112 -12.86 -9.38 8.86
C LEU A 112 -14.37 -9.56 8.68
N GLU A 113 -15.06 -10.23 9.61
CA GLU A 113 -16.52 -10.39 9.61
C GLU A 113 -17.24 -9.04 9.88
N ALA A 114 -16.60 -8.12 10.60
CA ALA A 114 -17.09 -6.76 10.78
C ALA A 114 -16.82 -5.84 9.58
N GLY A 115 -16.04 -6.30 8.58
CA GLY A 115 -15.58 -5.51 7.44
C GLY A 115 -14.33 -4.69 7.72
N ASP A 116 -13.71 -4.86 8.89
CA ASP A 116 -12.52 -4.12 9.29
C ASP A 116 -11.24 -4.80 8.75
N PRO A 117 -10.25 -4.03 8.28
CA PRO A 117 -8.98 -4.59 7.84
C PRO A 117 -8.17 -5.14 9.03
N VAL A 118 -7.41 -6.21 8.82
CA VAL A 118 -6.59 -6.84 9.87
C VAL A 118 -5.62 -5.83 10.51
N ARG A 119 -5.11 -4.85 9.76
CA ARG A 119 -4.23 -3.78 10.26
C ARG A 119 -4.86 -2.85 11.30
N SER A 120 -6.19 -2.81 11.40
CA SER A 120 -6.90 -2.00 12.42
C SER A 120 -6.97 -2.65 13.79
N VAL A 121 -6.64 -3.94 13.89
CA VAL A 121 -6.66 -4.70 15.13
C VAL A 121 -5.35 -4.48 15.90
N GLU A 122 -5.46 -4.24 17.20
CA GLU A 122 -4.29 -4.15 18.07
C GLU A 122 -3.72 -5.55 18.35
N PHE A 123 -2.44 -5.74 17.97
CA PHE A 123 -1.68 -6.95 18.21
C PHE A 123 -0.42 -6.65 19.03
N THR A 124 0.03 -7.64 19.80
CA THR A 124 1.37 -7.60 20.41
C THR A 124 2.45 -7.81 19.36
N GLU A 125 3.72 -7.51 19.68
CA GLU A 125 4.85 -7.76 18.75
C GLU A 125 4.95 -9.24 18.34
N GLU A 126 4.66 -10.15 19.27
CA GLU A 126 4.67 -11.59 19.02
C GLU A 126 3.52 -12.01 18.08
N GLU A 127 2.32 -11.45 18.30
CA GLU A 127 1.16 -11.66 17.42
C GLU A 127 1.41 -11.10 16.01
N HIS A 128 2.01 -9.92 15.89
CA HIS A 128 2.42 -9.35 14.60
C HIS A 128 3.40 -10.25 13.85
N ALA A 129 4.39 -10.81 14.54
CA ALA A 129 5.34 -11.73 13.94
C ALA A 129 4.64 -13.00 13.42
N ALA A 130 3.69 -13.54 14.18
CA ALA A 130 2.92 -14.73 13.78
C ALA A 130 1.98 -14.45 12.60
N LEU A 131 1.39 -13.24 12.51
CA LEU A 131 0.52 -12.84 11.40
C LEU A 131 1.23 -12.87 10.04
N HIS A 132 2.53 -12.59 9.99
CA HIS A 132 3.30 -12.62 8.75
C HIS A 132 3.25 -13.97 8.04
N GLU A 133 3.13 -15.07 8.77
CA GLU A 133 3.06 -16.42 8.21
C GLU A 133 1.74 -16.71 7.47
N PHE A 134 0.70 -15.94 7.76
CA PHE A 134 -0.63 -16.15 7.17
C PHE A 134 -0.87 -15.34 5.91
N HIS A 135 -0.01 -14.36 5.60
CA HIS A 135 -0.05 -13.54 4.39
C HIS A 135 -1.39 -12.83 4.14
N PHE A 136 -2.02 -12.33 5.20
CA PHE A 136 -3.22 -11.50 5.06
C PHE A 136 -2.90 -10.20 4.30
N ILE A 137 -3.71 -9.90 3.31
CA ILE A 137 -3.55 -8.71 2.47
C ILE A 137 -3.89 -7.45 3.29
N THR A 138 -4.97 -7.49 4.05
CA THR A 138 -5.44 -6.35 4.84
C THR A 138 -4.63 -6.11 6.11
N ALA A 139 -3.67 -7.01 6.45
CA ALA A 139 -2.67 -6.77 7.49
C ALA A 139 -1.54 -5.86 7.03
N LYS A 140 -1.37 -5.67 5.71
CA LYS A 140 -0.30 -4.85 5.14
C LYS A 140 -0.54 -3.37 5.39
N PRO A 141 0.53 -2.58 5.60
CA PRO A 141 0.42 -1.14 5.68
C PRO A 141 -0.04 -0.56 4.33
N ILE A 142 -0.80 0.52 4.39
CA ILE A 142 -1.40 1.15 3.21
C ILE A 142 -0.99 2.62 3.10
N LEU A 143 -0.76 3.07 1.86
CA LEU A 143 -0.56 4.45 1.47
C LEU A 143 -1.68 4.84 0.51
N TYR A 144 -2.39 5.93 0.76
CA TYR A 144 -3.34 6.48 -0.19
C TYR A 144 -2.66 7.49 -1.09
N ILE A 145 -2.84 7.35 -2.41
CA ILE A 145 -2.37 8.27 -3.43
C ILE A 145 -3.60 8.95 -4.03
N ALA A 146 -3.91 10.15 -3.57
CA ALA A 146 -5.02 10.93 -4.09
C ALA A 146 -4.62 11.56 -5.44
N ASN A 147 -5.13 11.02 -6.53
CA ASN A 147 -4.90 11.53 -7.88
C ASN A 147 -5.91 12.63 -8.20
N VAL A 148 -5.41 13.84 -8.41
CA VAL A 148 -6.21 15.05 -8.67
C VAL A 148 -5.98 15.61 -10.07
N ALA A 149 -6.85 16.53 -10.51
CA ALA A 149 -6.61 17.35 -11.68
C ALA A 149 -5.47 18.36 -11.41
N GLU A 150 -4.97 19.01 -12.45
CA GLU A 150 -3.84 19.95 -12.37
C GLU A 150 -4.11 21.14 -11.41
N ASP A 151 -5.36 21.60 -11.34
CA ASP A 151 -5.84 22.66 -10.46
C ASP A 151 -6.34 22.16 -9.08
N GLY A 152 -6.31 20.85 -8.86
CA GLY A 152 -6.86 20.20 -7.67
C GLY A 152 -5.83 19.86 -6.59
N LEU A 153 -4.58 20.33 -6.68
CA LEU A 153 -3.52 20.02 -5.72
C LEU A 153 -3.76 20.61 -4.31
N GLU A 154 -4.49 21.72 -4.24
CA GLU A 154 -4.84 22.40 -3.01
C GLU A 154 -6.36 22.52 -2.83
N ASN A 155 -6.82 22.53 -1.58
CA ASN A 155 -8.24 22.77 -1.21
C ASN A 155 -9.26 21.86 -1.93
N ASN A 156 -8.90 20.62 -2.23
CA ASN A 156 -9.76 19.68 -2.93
C ASN A 156 -10.65 18.90 -1.94
N PRO A 157 -11.98 19.06 -1.99
CA PRO A 157 -12.90 18.39 -1.06
C PRO A 157 -12.87 16.87 -1.17
N LEU A 158 -12.59 16.30 -2.36
CA LEU A 158 -12.47 14.85 -2.54
C LEU A 158 -11.21 14.31 -1.84
N VAL A 159 -10.14 15.08 -1.81
CA VAL A 159 -8.92 14.74 -1.05
C VAL A 159 -9.19 14.74 0.45
N GLU A 160 -9.99 15.68 0.95
CA GLU A 160 -10.35 15.73 2.37
C GLU A 160 -11.17 14.50 2.81
N VAL A 161 -12.00 13.94 1.93
CA VAL A 161 -12.66 12.64 2.16
C VAL A 161 -11.63 11.53 2.35
N VAL A 162 -10.64 11.43 1.44
CA VAL A 162 -9.57 10.43 1.53
C VAL A 162 -8.75 10.61 2.82
N ARG A 163 -8.44 11.87 3.19
CA ARG A 163 -7.72 12.16 4.44
C ARG A 163 -8.50 11.73 5.68
N GLY A 164 -9.82 11.92 5.67
CA GLY A 164 -10.70 11.48 6.76
C GLY A 164 -10.64 9.95 6.94
N ILE A 165 -10.73 9.19 5.85
CA ILE A 165 -10.63 7.73 5.88
C ILE A 165 -9.23 7.30 6.32
N ALA A 166 -8.18 7.84 5.71
CA ALA A 166 -6.81 7.52 6.05
C ALA A 166 -6.48 7.77 7.52
N ALA A 167 -7.02 8.84 8.10
CA ALA A 167 -6.81 9.18 9.52
C ALA A 167 -7.38 8.10 10.46
N THR A 168 -8.51 7.47 10.13
CA THR A 168 -9.09 6.36 10.93
C THR A 168 -8.23 5.10 10.88
N GLU A 169 -7.46 4.91 9.80
CA GLU A 169 -6.58 3.76 9.60
C GLU A 169 -5.12 4.04 9.99
N GLY A 170 -4.79 5.27 10.42
CA GLY A 170 -3.41 5.69 10.66
C GLY A 170 -2.54 5.72 9.41
N ALA A 171 -3.16 5.80 8.23
CA ALA A 171 -2.50 5.81 6.93
C ALA A 171 -2.11 7.21 6.48
N GLU A 172 -1.08 7.30 5.63
CA GLU A 172 -0.65 8.56 5.02
C GLU A 172 -1.35 8.78 3.67
N VAL A 173 -1.60 10.06 3.32
CA VAL A 173 -2.15 10.45 2.01
C VAL A 173 -1.14 11.32 1.28
N VAL A 174 -0.78 10.93 0.06
CA VAL A 174 0.02 11.73 -0.86
C VAL A 174 -0.87 12.21 -2.01
N VAL A 175 -0.92 13.53 -2.21
CA VAL A 175 -1.70 14.12 -3.31
C VAL A 175 -0.80 14.29 -4.52
N VAL A 176 -1.19 13.76 -5.67
CA VAL A 176 -0.46 13.87 -6.94
C VAL A 176 -1.42 14.19 -8.08
N SER A 177 -0.92 14.83 -9.12
CA SER A 177 -1.61 14.89 -10.41
C SER A 177 -0.87 14.03 -11.41
N ASN A 178 -1.45 12.89 -11.79
CA ASN A 178 -0.83 12.00 -12.77
C ASN A 178 -0.60 12.70 -14.11
N LYS A 179 -1.42 13.69 -14.44
CA LYS A 179 -1.25 14.49 -15.65
C LYS A 179 0.04 15.32 -15.58
N ILE A 180 0.25 16.04 -14.48
CA ILE A 180 1.48 16.81 -14.23
C ILE A 180 2.70 15.88 -14.22
N GLU A 181 2.62 14.73 -13.54
CA GLU A 181 3.74 13.77 -13.49
C GLU A 181 4.09 13.22 -14.88
N SER A 182 3.07 12.97 -15.73
CA SER A 182 3.30 12.55 -17.10
C SER A 182 4.00 13.63 -17.93
N ASP A 183 3.57 14.89 -17.81
CA ASP A 183 4.17 16.01 -18.51
C ASP A 183 5.63 16.23 -18.05
N ILE A 184 5.88 16.17 -16.74
CA ILE A 184 7.24 16.25 -16.14
C ILE A 184 8.16 15.14 -16.65
N ALA A 185 7.64 13.95 -16.86
CA ALA A 185 8.44 12.82 -17.31
C ALA A 185 8.98 12.97 -18.74
N GLU A 186 8.34 13.80 -19.57
CA GLU A 186 8.74 14.09 -20.94
C GLU A 186 9.74 15.25 -21.06
N LEU A 187 9.94 16.03 -19.97
CA LEU A 187 10.79 17.22 -19.97
C LEU A 187 12.25 16.90 -19.60
N GLU A 188 13.18 17.64 -20.23
CA GLU A 188 14.58 17.66 -19.81
C GLU A 188 14.76 18.38 -18.45
N ASP A 189 15.89 18.16 -17.79
CA ASP A 189 16.07 18.61 -16.39
C ASP A 189 15.91 20.14 -16.19
N GLU A 190 16.32 20.95 -17.15
CA GLU A 190 16.19 22.41 -17.10
C GLU A 190 14.73 22.84 -17.28
N GLU A 191 14.05 22.31 -18.27
CA GLU A 191 12.62 22.57 -18.54
C GLU A 191 11.73 22.10 -17.38
N ARG A 192 12.08 20.96 -16.79
CA ARG A 192 11.39 20.40 -15.60
C ARG A 192 11.44 21.35 -14.42
N ALA A 193 12.59 22.00 -14.18
CA ALA A 193 12.75 22.94 -13.08
C ALA A 193 11.87 24.19 -13.27
N GLU A 194 11.82 24.72 -14.50
CA GLU A 194 10.99 25.87 -14.87
C GLU A 194 9.49 25.52 -14.74
N PHE A 195 9.07 24.37 -15.24
CA PHE A 195 7.69 23.91 -15.20
C PHE A 195 7.19 23.72 -13.75
N LEU A 196 8.00 23.12 -12.88
CA LEU A 196 7.68 22.99 -11.45
C LEU A 196 7.54 24.35 -10.78
N GLN A 197 8.41 25.31 -11.12
CA GLN A 197 8.35 26.67 -10.57
C GLN A 197 7.08 27.40 -11.02
N GLU A 198 6.67 27.26 -12.27
CA GLU A 198 5.42 27.84 -12.81
C GLU A 198 4.18 27.31 -12.06
N LEU A 199 4.19 26.03 -11.70
CA LEU A 199 3.13 25.38 -10.93
C LEU A 199 3.22 25.64 -9.41
N GLY A 200 4.25 26.34 -8.94
CA GLY A 200 4.49 26.59 -7.51
C GLY A 200 4.91 25.33 -6.74
N LEU A 201 5.38 24.30 -7.45
CA LEU A 201 5.81 23.03 -6.87
C LEU A 201 7.31 23.04 -6.60
N SER A 202 7.72 22.54 -5.44
CA SER A 202 9.14 22.42 -5.06
C SER A 202 9.79 21.16 -5.65
N GLU A 203 9.01 20.16 -6.01
CA GLU A 203 9.46 18.87 -6.52
C GLU A 203 8.31 18.09 -7.19
N PRO A 204 8.61 17.07 -8.03
CA PRO A 204 7.62 16.15 -8.55
C PRO A 204 6.86 15.42 -7.44
N GLY A 205 5.58 15.12 -7.68
CA GLY A 205 4.75 14.33 -6.78
C GLY A 205 5.28 12.91 -6.59
N LEU A 206 5.88 12.33 -7.62
CA LEU A 206 6.54 11.03 -7.55
C LEU A 206 7.61 10.96 -6.45
N ASN A 207 8.38 12.02 -6.22
CA ASN A 207 9.37 12.06 -5.15
C ASN A 207 8.70 11.97 -3.76
N ARG A 208 7.51 12.57 -3.59
CA ARG A 208 6.72 12.47 -2.37
C ARG A 208 6.19 11.06 -2.17
N VAL A 209 5.71 10.40 -3.24
CA VAL A 209 5.26 9.00 -3.21
C VAL A 209 6.41 8.08 -2.81
N ILE A 210 7.59 8.24 -3.40
CA ILE A 210 8.77 7.44 -3.06
C ILE A 210 9.12 7.61 -1.57
N ARG A 211 9.18 8.84 -1.04
CA ARG A 211 9.47 9.07 0.38
C ARG A 211 8.42 8.48 1.31
N ALA A 212 7.13 8.64 0.96
CA ALA A 212 6.04 8.03 1.72
C ALA A 212 6.16 6.50 1.72
N GLY A 213 6.52 5.88 0.60
CA GLY A 213 6.78 4.44 0.50
C GLY A 213 7.93 3.97 1.39
N TYR A 214 9.06 4.69 1.41
CA TYR A 214 10.17 4.38 2.31
C TYR A 214 9.76 4.48 3.79
N LYS A 215 9.02 5.52 4.15
CA LYS A 215 8.47 5.71 5.49
C LYS A 215 7.49 4.60 5.86
N LEU A 216 6.56 4.26 4.95
CA LEU A 216 5.56 3.21 5.14
C LEU A 216 6.19 1.84 5.43
N LEU A 217 7.26 1.51 4.70
CA LEU A 217 8.01 0.26 4.88
C LEU A 217 9.03 0.33 6.03
N GLY A 218 9.13 1.45 6.74
CA GLY A 218 10.10 1.63 7.82
C GLY A 218 11.54 1.49 7.34
N LEU A 219 11.89 2.04 6.18
CA LEU A 219 13.19 1.89 5.55
C LEU A 219 14.06 3.13 5.70
N HIS A 220 15.35 2.91 5.90
CA HIS A 220 16.43 3.90 5.82
C HIS A 220 17.36 3.63 4.66
N GLN A 221 18.05 4.68 4.23
CA GLN A 221 19.16 4.56 3.29
C GLN A 221 20.48 4.89 3.99
N TYR A 222 21.54 4.18 3.62
CA TYR A 222 22.89 4.54 3.93
C TYR A 222 23.80 4.39 2.70
N PHE A 223 24.97 5.04 2.73
CA PHE A 223 25.87 5.09 1.61
C PHE A 223 27.19 4.40 1.95
N THR A 224 27.70 3.65 0.97
CA THR A 224 29.09 3.20 0.97
C THR A 224 29.85 3.95 -0.12
N ALA A 225 31.04 4.46 0.21
CA ALA A 225 31.89 5.18 -0.73
C ALA A 225 33.27 4.52 -0.82
N GLY A 226 33.59 4.06 -2.01
CA GLY A 226 34.87 3.45 -2.34
C GLY A 226 35.61 4.20 -3.46
N PRO A 227 36.83 3.78 -3.81
CA PRO A 227 37.57 4.37 -4.94
C PRO A 227 36.86 4.23 -6.28
N GLN A 228 36.12 3.15 -6.49
CA GLN A 228 35.48 2.80 -7.76
C GLN A 228 34.04 3.24 -7.83
N GLU A 229 33.27 3.08 -6.74
CA GLU A 229 31.82 3.35 -6.71
C GLU A 229 31.38 4.02 -5.42
N VAL A 230 30.24 4.70 -5.50
CA VAL A 230 29.39 5.13 -4.39
C VAL A 230 28.05 4.42 -4.56
N ARG A 231 27.59 3.72 -3.51
CA ARG A 231 26.35 2.95 -3.56
C ARG A 231 25.43 3.32 -2.41
N SER A 232 24.15 3.48 -2.70
CA SER A 232 23.09 3.54 -1.71
C SER A 232 22.55 2.14 -1.41
N TRP A 233 22.27 1.91 -0.13
CA TRP A 233 21.70 0.67 0.39
C TRP A 233 20.45 0.98 1.19
N THR A 234 19.50 0.07 1.17
CA THR A 234 18.25 0.17 1.95
C THR A 234 18.28 -0.82 3.09
N VAL A 235 17.92 -0.36 4.29
CA VAL A 235 17.83 -1.19 5.50
C VAL A 235 16.60 -0.81 6.31
N PRO A 236 16.01 -1.73 7.09
CA PRO A 236 14.96 -1.38 8.05
C PRO A 236 15.42 -0.38 9.09
N ILE A 237 14.52 0.51 9.53
CA ILE A 237 14.76 1.42 10.65
C ILE A 237 15.12 0.59 11.91
N GLY A 238 16.18 1.00 12.61
CA GLY A 238 16.66 0.29 13.78
C GLY A 238 17.58 -0.90 13.48
N ALA A 239 17.87 -1.21 12.22
CA ALA A 239 18.84 -2.23 11.84
C ALA A 239 20.23 -1.93 12.42
N LYS A 240 20.86 -2.94 13.03
CA LYS A 240 22.21 -2.84 13.56
C LYS A 240 23.25 -3.13 12.46
N ALA A 241 24.49 -2.69 12.65
CA ALA A 241 25.56 -2.84 11.68
C ALA A 241 25.74 -4.27 11.11
N PRO A 242 25.62 -5.38 11.89
CA PRO A 242 25.70 -6.73 11.34
C PRO A 242 24.54 -7.05 10.37
N GLN A 243 23.36 -6.50 10.60
CA GLN A 243 22.17 -6.70 9.72
C GLN A 243 22.31 -5.89 8.44
N ALA A 244 22.88 -4.67 8.52
CA ALA A 244 23.15 -3.83 7.36
C ALA A 244 24.29 -4.37 6.47
N ALA A 245 25.26 -5.05 7.05
CA ALA A 245 26.41 -5.62 6.34
C ALA A 245 26.11 -6.94 5.65
#